data_7a05b982523f0525dd56635f868b4d8d
#
_entry.id   7a05b982523f0525dd56635f868b4d8d
#
_cell.length_a   1.000
_cell.length_b   1.000
_cell.length_c   1.000
_cell.angle_alpha   90.00
_cell.angle_beta   90.00
_cell.angle_gamma   90.00
#
_symmetry.space_group_name_H-M   'P 1'
#
loop_
_entity.id
_entity.type
_entity.pdbx_description
1 polymer ?
#
loop_
_entity_poly.entity_id
_entity_poly.type
_entity_poly.pdbx_seq_one_letter_code
_entity_poly.pdbx_strand_id
1 'polypeptide(L)'
;MIYVVDDDVVMAKCIARACGKREVKVFGNAIEVMGAISNGELPELMFLDILLTGPDGFTLLNEMVSYTDTAQIPVILVTSLDMGGRDLSKYGVVGVLEKETMKPEDVRYYAEKYV
;
A
#
# COMPACT_ATOMS: atom_id res chain seq x y z
N MET A 1 9.76 -2.75 -7.80
CA MET A 1 9.66 -3.01 -6.35
C MET A 1 8.28 -2.62 -5.82
N ILE A 2 7.74 -3.42 -4.93
CA ILE A 2 6.43 -3.21 -4.31
C ILE A 2 6.62 -2.99 -2.82
N TYR A 3 5.92 -2.02 -2.25
CA TYR A 3 5.84 -1.85 -0.79
C TYR A 3 4.55 -2.46 -0.28
N VAL A 4 4.63 -3.18 0.84
CA VAL A 4 3.49 -3.68 1.60
C VAL A 4 3.57 -3.08 2.99
N VAL A 5 2.57 -2.30 3.37
CA VAL A 5 2.54 -1.58 4.65
C VAL A 5 1.37 -2.10 5.47
N ASP A 6 1.67 -2.91 6.48
CA ASP A 6 0.67 -3.53 7.33
C ASP A 6 1.35 -3.97 8.65
N ASP A 7 0.75 -3.63 9.78
CA ASP A 7 1.28 -4.04 11.08
C ASP A 7 0.93 -5.50 11.44
N ASP A 8 0.02 -6.12 10.68
CA ASP A 8 -0.26 -7.55 10.78
C ASP A 8 0.76 -8.32 9.93
N VAL A 9 1.71 -8.97 10.59
CA VAL A 9 2.81 -9.68 9.93
C VAL A 9 2.29 -10.80 9.04
N VAL A 10 1.24 -11.51 9.45
CA VAL A 10 0.68 -12.62 8.67
C VAL A 10 0.04 -12.08 7.38
N MET A 11 -0.74 -11.03 7.49
CA MET A 11 -1.37 -10.40 6.33
C MET A 11 -0.31 -9.84 5.36
N ALA A 12 0.71 -9.17 5.88
CA ALA A 12 1.79 -8.63 5.06
C ALA A 12 2.49 -9.73 4.26
N LYS A 13 2.75 -10.87 4.90
CA LYS A 13 3.37 -12.02 4.22
C LYS A 13 2.47 -12.62 3.15
N CYS A 14 1.17 -12.68 3.40
CA CYS A 14 0.21 -13.17 2.42
C CYS A 14 0.19 -12.29 1.17
N ILE A 15 0.19 -10.98 1.36
CA ILE A 15 0.22 -10.03 0.24
C ILE A 15 1.54 -10.15 -0.52
N ALA A 16 2.66 -10.17 0.19
CA ALA A 16 3.98 -10.30 -0.44
C ALA A 16 4.09 -11.58 -1.27
N ARG A 17 3.59 -12.70 -0.75
CA ARG A 17 3.61 -13.97 -1.46
C ARG A 17 2.76 -13.91 -2.73
N ALA A 18 1.61 -13.25 -2.68
CA ALA A 18 0.73 -13.11 -3.84
C ALA A 18 1.35 -12.27 -4.95
N CYS A 19 2.32 -11.42 -4.64
CA CYS A 19 3.05 -10.64 -5.64
C CYS A 19 3.98 -11.50 -6.51
N GLY A 20 4.19 -12.76 -6.16
CA GLY A 20 5.00 -13.68 -6.95
C GLY A 20 6.50 -13.40 -6.84
N LYS A 21 7.19 -13.35 -7.97
CA LYS A 21 8.65 -13.17 -8.01
C LYS A 21 9.10 -11.71 -7.93
N ARG A 22 8.16 -10.77 -7.82
CA ARG A 22 8.50 -9.35 -7.75
C ARG A 22 9.16 -9.03 -6.42
N GLU A 23 10.08 -8.07 -6.44
CA GLU A 23 10.73 -7.60 -5.22
C GLU A 23 9.72 -6.87 -4.35
N VAL A 24 9.62 -7.27 -3.08
CA VAL A 24 8.68 -6.69 -2.12
C VAL A 24 9.43 -6.29 -0.86
N LYS A 25 9.16 -5.07 -0.37
CA LYS A 25 9.59 -4.64 0.95
C LYS A 25 8.37 -4.50 1.84
N VAL A 26 8.43 -5.05 3.04
CA VAL A 26 7.35 -5.04 4.03
C VAL A 26 7.70 -4.04 5.13
N PHE A 27 6.73 -3.17 5.45
CA PHE A 27 6.87 -2.19 6.53
C PHE A 27 5.72 -2.38 7.52
N GLY A 28 6.02 -2.29 8.80
CA GLY A 28 5.02 -2.43 9.85
C GLY A 28 4.35 -1.12 10.26
N ASN A 29 4.85 0.02 9.78
CA ASN A 29 4.28 1.32 10.15
C ASN A 29 4.65 2.39 9.11
N ALA A 30 3.95 3.52 9.20
CA ALA A 30 4.11 4.63 8.25
C ALA A 30 5.47 5.33 8.40
N ILE A 31 6.03 5.37 9.59
CA ILE A 31 7.30 6.05 9.83
C ILE A 31 8.44 5.38 9.07
N GLU A 32 8.46 4.05 9.06
CA GLU A 32 9.47 3.29 8.30
C GLU A 32 9.35 3.55 6.80
N VAL A 33 8.11 3.63 6.28
CA VAL A 33 7.88 3.95 4.87
C VAL A 33 8.38 5.34 4.53
N MET A 34 8.06 6.32 5.36
CA MET A 34 8.52 7.70 5.16
C MET A 34 10.04 7.79 5.16
N GLY A 35 10.71 7.02 6.02
CA GLY A 35 12.17 6.95 6.05
C GLY A 35 12.75 6.40 4.75
N ALA A 36 12.19 5.31 4.24
CA ALA A 36 12.64 4.71 2.98
C ALA A 36 12.44 5.67 1.81
N ILE A 37 11.29 6.32 1.74
CA ILE A 37 10.98 7.29 0.69
C ILE A 37 11.93 8.49 0.76
N SER A 38 12.23 8.98 1.95
CA SER A 38 13.16 10.09 2.14
C SER A 38 14.57 9.74 1.66
N ASN A 39 14.93 8.46 1.70
CA ASN A 39 16.21 7.98 1.17
C ASN A 39 16.17 7.73 -0.34
N GLY A 40 15.09 8.05 -1.02
CA GLY A 40 14.96 7.87 -2.46
C GLY A 40 14.56 6.47 -2.89
N GLU A 41 14.17 5.61 -1.97
CA GLU A 41 13.71 4.24 -2.28
C GLU A 41 12.23 4.26 -2.63
N LEU A 42 11.91 4.51 -3.89
CA LEU A 42 10.53 4.66 -4.34
C LEU A 42 10.00 3.36 -4.95
N PRO A 43 8.82 2.88 -4.52
CA PRO A 43 8.20 1.69 -5.11
C PRO A 43 7.43 2.06 -6.37
N GLU A 44 7.13 1.05 -7.18
CA GLU A 44 6.26 1.17 -8.34
C GLU A 44 4.79 0.98 -7.97
N LEU A 45 4.54 0.40 -6.80
CA LEU A 45 3.20 0.09 -6.30
C LEU A 45 3.27 -0.07 -4.78
N MET A 46 2.23 0.37 -4.08
CA MET A 46 2.13 0.21 -2.63
C MET A 46 0.79 -0.41 -2.25
N PHE A 47 0.82 -1.47 -1.45
CA PHE A 47 -0.35 -2.00 -0.75
C PHE A 47 -0.31 -1.43 0.67
N LEU A 48 -1.35 -0.73 1.07
CA LEU A 48 -1.36 0.04 2.30
C LEU A 48 -2.58 -0.26 3.15
N ASP A 49 -2.37 -0.68 4.41
CA ASP A 49 -3.43 -0.74 5.40
C ASP A 49 -3.66 0.66 5.98
N ILE A 50 -4.92 1.05 6.10
CA ILE A 50 -5.30 2.32 6.72
C ILE A 50 -5.13 2.27 8.24
N LEU A 51 -5.44 1.12 8.85
CA LEU A 51 -5.43 0.95 10.30
C LEU A 51 -4.03 0.53 10.79
N LEU A 52 -3.11 1.48 10.83
CA LEU A 52 -1.76 1.25 11.33
C LEU A 52 -1.63 1.75 12.77
N THR A 53 -0.71 1.14 13.53
CA THR A 53 -0.30 1.63 14.83
C THR A 53 0.55 2.89 14.63
N GLY A 54 0.28 3.94 15.44
CA GLY A 54 0.94 5.23 15.27
C GLY A 54 0.29 6.05 14.15
N PRO A 55 1.07 6.76 13.30
CA PRO A 55 0.50 7.46 12.16
C PRO A 55 -0.24 6.48 11.25
N ASP A 56 -1.50 6.77 10.93
CA ASP A 56 -2.32 5.88 10.13
C ASP A 56 -2.03 6.01 8.62
N GLY A 57 -2.72 5.20 7.83
CA GLY A 57 -2.54 5.19 6.39
C GLY A 57 -2.91 6.51 5.72
N PHE A 58 -3.89 7.24 6.25
CA PHE A 58 -4.27 8.54 5.69
C PHE A 58 -3.17 9.58 5.91
N THR A 59 -2.50 9.54 7.06
CA THR A 59 -1.36 10.41 7.33
C THR A 59 -0.25 10.17 6.30
N LEU A 60 0.04 8.91 6.02
CA LEU A 60 1.02 8.54 5.00
C LEU A 60 0.60 9.01 3.61
N LEU A 61 -0.67 8.82 3.23
CA LEU A 61 -1.19 9.26 1.93
C LEU A 61 -1.07 10.77 1.77
N ASN A 62 -1.42 11.54 2.79
CA ASN A 62 -1.30 12.99 2.75
C ASN A 62 0.15 13.43 2.56
N GLU A 63 1.08 12.76 3.22
CA GLU A 63 2.50 13.05 3.05
C GLU A 63 2.98 12.74 1.63
N MET A 64 2.57 11.59 1.08
CA MET A 64 2.98 11.18 -0.25
C MET A 64 2.48 12.11 -1.35
N VAL A 65 1.24 12.62 -1.27
CA VAL A 65 0.72 13.52 -2.31
C VAL A 65 1.32 14.92 -2.23
N SER A 66 2.04 15.24 -1.16
CA SER A 66 2.69 16.54 -1.00
C SER A 66 3.93 16.70 -1.87
N TYR A 67 4.47 15.62 -2.43
CA TYR A 67 5.68 15.64 -3.25
C TYR A 67 5.41 15.04 -4.62
N THR A 68 5.97 15.66 -5.66
CA THR A 68 5.71 15.27 -7.06
C THR A 68 6.09 13.82 -7.34
N ASP A 69 7.23 13.37 -6.84
CA ASP A 69 7.74 12.02 -7.09
C ASP A 69 6.91 10.94 -6.40
N THR A 70 6.44 11.19 -5.18
CA THR A 70 5.65 10.22 -4.42
C THR A 70 4.16 10.29 -4.75
N ALA A 71 3.66 11.43 -5.23
CA ALA A 71 2.26 11.58 -5.59
C ALA A 71 1.86 10.67 -6.77
N GLN A 72 2.82 10.21 -7.55
CA GLN A 72 2.58 9.35 -8.71
C GLN A 72 2.56 7.87 -8.39
N ILE A 73 2.94 7.47 -7.17
CA ILE A 73 2.96 6.06 -6.78
C ILE A 73 1.53 5.55 -6.66
N PRO A 74 1.13 4.52 -7.43
CA PRO A 74 -0.20 3.94 -7.28
C PRO A 74 -0.31 3.19 -5.96
N VAL A 75 -1.43 3.42 -5.26
CA VAL A 75 -1.69 2.83 -3.95
C VAL A 75 -2.95 1.98 -4.00
N ILE A 76 -2.85 0.76 -3.49
CA ILE A 76 -3.99 -0.12 -3.25
C ILE A 76 -4.21 -0.17 -1.74
N LEU A 77 -5.37 0.26 -1.30
CA LEU A 77 -5.74 0.13 0.11
C LEU A 77 -6.14 -1.31 0.40
N VAL A 78 -5.63 -1.86 1.50
CA VAL A 78 -6.00 -3.20 1.98
C VAL A 78 -6.48 -3.01 3.40
N THR A 79 -7.79 -3.08 3.62
CA THR A 79 -8.36 -2.66 4.90
C THR A 79 -9.58 -3.50 5.29
N SER A 80 -9.82 -3.59 6.61
CA SER A 80 -11.06 -4.14 7.15
C SER A 80 -12.19 -3.13 7.20
N LEU A 81 -11.90 -1.84 6.95
CA LEU A 81 -12.91 -0.79 6.95
C LEU A 81 -13.70 -0.78 5.66
N ASP A 82 -15.00 -0.51 5.79
CA ASP A 82 -15.83 -0.17 4.64
C ASP A 82 -15.51 1.27 4.23
N MET A 83 -14.93 1.44 3.06
CA MET A 83 -14.57 2.75 2.54
C MET A 83 -15.75 3.47 1.89
N GLY A 84 -16.93 2.83 1.84
CA GLY A 84 -18.18 3.47 1.42
C GLY A 84 -18.19 4.02 0.00
N GLY A 85 -17.38 3.48 -0.88
CA GLY A 85 -17.28 3.97 -2.26
C GLY A 85 -16.68 5.36 -2.38
N ARG A 86 -15.91 5.81 -1.37
CA ARG A 86 -15.23 7.11 -1.42
C ARG A 86 -14.29 7.18 -2.61
N ASP A 87 -14.26 8.33 -3.25
CA ASP A 87 -13.27 8.61 -4.28
C ASP A 87 -11.98 9.09 -3.60
N LEU A 88 -10.98 8.23 -3.60
CA LEU A 88 -9.67 8.52 -3.03
C LEU A 88 -8.59 8.72 -4.09
N SER A 89 -9.00 8.90 -5.34
CA SER A 89 -8.06 9.03 -6.46
C SER A 89 -7.09 10.20 -6.30
N LYS A 90 -7.50 11.27 -5.61
CA LYS A 90 -6.64 12.43 -5.33
C LYS A 90 -5.45 12.08 -4.44
N TYR A 91 -5.50 10.94 -3.74
CA TYR A 91 -4.39 10.45 -2.89
C TYR A 91 -3.54 9.41 -3.60
N GLY A 92 -3.74 9.20 -4.90
CA GLY A 92 -3.04 8.16 -5.64
C GLY A 92 -3.61 6.76 -5.44
N VAL A 93 -4.76 6.64 -4.80
CA VAL A 93 -5.42 5.35 -4.57
C VAL A 93 -6.10 4.90 -5.86
N VAL A 94 -5.70 3.73 -6.37
CA VAL A 94 -6.22 3.17 -7.62
C VAL A 94 -7.07 1.92 -7.39
N GLY A 95 -7.15 1.44 -6.16
CA GLY A 95 -8.01 0.32 -5.80
C GLY A 95 -8.11 0.13 -4.31
N VAL A 96 -9.14 -0.60 -3.89
CA VAL A 96 -9.38 -0.96 -2.48
C VAL A 96 -9.69 -2.45 -2.42
N LEU A 97 -8.97 -3.17 -1.56
CA LEU A 97 -9.22 -4.57 -1.27
C LEU A 97 -9.68 -4.71 0.19
N GLU A 98 -10.80 -5.40 0.39
CA GLU A 98 -11.29 -5.71 1.73
C GLU A 98 -10.60 -6.96 2.24
N LYS A 99 -10.04 -6.90 3.46
CA LYS A 99 -9.25 -8.01 4.04
C LYS A 99 -10.05 -9.30 4.14
N GLU A 100 -11.37 -9.19 4.40
CA GLU A 100 -12.23 -10.35 4.61
C GLU A 100 -12.57 -11.11 3.33
N THR A 101 -12.50 -10.45 2.18
CA THR A 101 -12.96 -11.04 0.91
C THR A 101 -11.89 -11.11 -0.16
N MET A 102 -10.76 -10.43 0.02
CA MET A 102 -9.71 -10.41 -1.00
C MET A 102 -9.07 -11.78 -1.18
N LYS A 103 -8.65 -12.04 -2.42
CA LYS A 103 -7.99 -13.28 -2.81
C LYS A 103 -6.58 -12.97 -3.34
N PRO A 104 -5.68 -13.97 -3.36
CA PRO A 104 -4.35 -13.76 -3.95
C PRO A 104 -4.40 -13.24 -5.39
N GLU A 105 -5.40 -13.65 -6.16
CA GLU A 105 -5.59 -13.18 -7.53
C GLU A 105 -5.81 -11.67 -7.61
N ASP A 106 -6.48 -11.09 -6.61
CA ASP A 106 -6.73 -9.65 -6.57
C ASP A 106 -5.43 -8.88 -6.40
N VAL A 107 -4.56 -9.36 -5.52
CA VAL A 107 -3.23 -8.78 -5.31
C VAL A 107 -2.39 -8.91 -6.57
N ARG A 108 -2.39 -10.11 -7.16
CA ARG A 108 -1.61 -10.38 -8.38
C ARG A 108 -2.05 -9.51 -9.54
N TYR A 109 -3.35 -9.28 -9.68
CA TYR A 109 -3.89 -8.40 -10.71
C TYR A 109 -3.22 -7.02 -10.68
N TYR A 110 -3.14 -6.40 -9.50
CA TYR A 110 -2.52 -5.10 -9.38
C TYR A 110 -1.01 -5.14 -9.54
N ALA A 111 -0.37 -6.18 -9.02
CA ALA A 111 1.07 -6.35 -9.19
C ALA A 111 1.44 -6.47 -10.68
N GLU A 112 0.67 -7.21 -11.46
CA GLU A 112 0.90 -7.36 -12.90
C GLU A 112 0.60 -6.06 -13.66
N LYS A 113 -0.38 -5.29 -13.21
CA LYS A 113 -0.80 -4.08 -13.88
C LYS A 113 0.21 -2.93 -13.72
N TYR A 114 0.85 -2.82 -12.57
CA TYR A 114 1.68 -1.67 -12.21
C TYR A 114 3.18 -1.96 -12.13
N VAL A 115 3.58 -3.21 -12.13
CA VAL A 115 5.01 -3.57 -11.98
C VAL A 115 5.53 -4.43 -13.14
#